data_ba48b2207d0b1dbbc60d32daf666588b
#
_entry.id   ba48b2207d0b1dbbc60d32daf666588b
#
_cell.length_a   1.000
_cell.length_b   1.000
_cell.length_c   1.000
_cell.angle_alpha   90.00
_cell.angle_beta   90.00
_cell.angle_gamma   90.00
#
_symmetry.space_group_name_H-M   'P 1'
#
loop_
_entity.id
_entity.type
_entity.pdbx_description
1 polymer ?
#
loop_
_entity_poly.entity_id
_entity_poly.type
_entity_poly.pdbx_seq_one_letter_code
_entity_poly.pdbx_strand_id
1 'polypeptide(L)'
;MTGIPAEAFEFYEHLDVDNSREFWIEHKSEYEQYVRDPLRELAESLEPDFGPAKLYRPYRDMRFSRDKTPYKDHQGCFFAADNGLGWYLQVSVHGLMVAGGWYSSSGPQVKRFREHITEAGAGDIRAALKGLPKAGFTIDGEQLKSRPRGIDADHPDLDLLRHRTLHATKTWEPEAWMGTKRLRTTVHKSLDKLRPMVVTLAQIVGPPE
;
A
#
# COMPACT_ATOMS: atom_id res chain seq x y z
N MET A 1 -4.63 -3.82 -22.54
CA MET A 1 -4.34 -4.42 -21.22
C MET A 1 -5.06 -5.74 -21.10
N THR A 2 -4.32 -6.81 -20.91
CA THR A 2 -4.82 -8.19 -20.82
C THR A 2 -5.19 -8.61 -19.38
N GLY A 3 -4.75 -7.89 -18.39
CA GLY A 3 -4.90 -8.23 -16.96
C GLY A 3 -3.63 -8.88 -16.38
N ILE A 4 -3.69 -9.28 -15.11
CA ILE A 4 -2.67 -10.07 -14.43
C ILE A 4 -3.07 -11.54 -14.56
N PRO A 5 -2.29 -12.36 -15.28
CA PRO A 5 -2.63 -13.76 -15.52
C PRO A 5 -2.39 -14.64 -14.29
N ALA A 6 -2.94 -15.86 -14.28
CA ALA A 6 -2.79 -16.80 -13.17
C ALA A 6 -1.32 -17.16 -12.90
N GLU A 7 -0.53 -17.26 -13.94
CA GLU A 7 0.91 -17.54 -13.91
C GLU A 7 1.70 -16.54 -13.06
N ALA A 8 1.16 -15.33 -12.85
CA ALA A 8 1.78 -14.34 -11.96
C ALA A 8 1.75 -14.79 -10.48
N PHE A 9 0.70 -15.47 -10.06
CA PHE A 9 0.54 -16.00 -8.71
C PHE A 9 1.32 -17.31 -8.56
N GLU A 10 1.26 -18.19 -9.56
CA GLU A 10 2.04 -19.43 -9.64
C GLU A 10 3.55 -19.17 -9.54
N PHE A 11 4.04 -18.11 -10.21
CA PHE A 11 5.44 -17.68 -10.09
C PHE A 11 5.83 -17.42 -8.62
N TYR A 12 4.97 -16.75 -7.84
CA TYR A 12 5.24 -16.48 -6.43
C TYR A 12 5.09 -17.71 -5.55
N GLU A 13 4.21 -18.66 -5.87
CA GLU A 13 4.15 -19.97 -5.20
C GLU A 13 5.47 -20.72 -5.36
N HIS A 14 6.03 -20.75 -6.56
CA HIS A 14 7.33 -21.38 -6.82
C HIS A 14 8.48 -20.65 -6.14
N LEU A 15 8.49 -19.30 -6.19
CA LEU A 15 9.52 -18.49 -5.55
C LEU A 15 9.49 -18.60 -4.01
N ASP A 16 8.33 -18.84 -3.40
CA ASP A 16 8.21 -19.08 -1.95
C ASP A 16 8.83 -20.43 -1.54
N VAL A 17 8.77 -21.42 -2.43
CA VAL A 17 9.41 -22.74 -2.23
C VAL A 17 10.93 -22.66 -2.44
N ASP A 18 11.38 -21.97 -3.47
CA ASP A 18 12.80 -21.80 -3.80
C ASP A 18 13.12 -20.34 -4.15
N ASN A 19 13.57 -19.57 -3.16
CA ASN A 19 13.99 -18.18 -3.34
C ASN A 19 15.51 -18.09 -3.54
N SER A 20 16.05 -18.95 -4.43
CA SER A 20 17.48 -18.97 -4.77
C SER A 20 17.80 -18.09 -5.99
N ARG A 21 19.11 -17.81 -6.17
CA ARG A 21 19.59 -17.11 -7.36
C ARG A 21 19.45 -17.97 -8.60
N GLU A 22 19.62 -19.26 -8.46
CA GLU A 22 19.50 -20.27 -9.49
C GLU A 22 18.08 -20.30 -10.05
N PHE A 23 17.08 -20.41 -9.18
CA PHE A 23 15.66 -20.31 -9.54
C PHE A 23 15.38 -19.00 -10.28
N TRP A 24 15.83 -17.89 -9.75
CA TRP A 24 15.58 -16.58 -10.37
C TRP A 24 16.17 -16.46 -11.78
N ILE A 25 17.39 -16.96 -12.00
CA ILE A 25 18.02 -16.90 -13.33
C ILE A 25 17.20 -17.71 -14.35
N GLU A 26 16.72 -18.88 -13.94
CA GLU A 26 15.94 -19.77 -14.80
C GLU A 26 14.54 -19.18 -15.10
N HIS A 27 13.85 -18.61 -14.11
CA HIS A 27 12.46 -18.15 -14.23
C HIS A 27 12.31 -16.61 -14.40
N LYS A 28 13.41 -15.89 -14.64
CA LYS A 28 13.35 -14.42 -14.78
C LYS A 28 12.46 -13.97 -15.94
N SER A 29 12.44 -14.72 -17.03
CA SER A 29 11.57 -14.41 -18.18
C SER A 29 10.08 -14.55 -17.84
N GLU A 30 9.73 -15.53 -17.01
CA GLU A 30 8.35 -15.72 -16.52
C GLU A 30 7.93 -14.58 -15.61
N TYR A 31 8.81 -14.17 -14.68
CA TYR A 31 8.57 -12.97 -13.86
C TYR A 31 8.36 -11.72 -14.72
N GLU A 32 9.19 -11.51 -15.74
CA GLU A 32 9.06 -10.35 -16.61
C GLU A 32 7.74 -10.37 -17.38
N GLN A 33 7.39 -11.50 -17.96
CA GLN A 33 6.21 -11.69 -18.80
C GLN A 33 4.90 -11.69 -18.02
N TYR A 34 4.85 -12.38 -16.89
CA TYR A 34 3.59 -12.63 -16.17
C TYR A 34 3.36 -11.70 -14.97
N VAL A 35 4.42 -11.18 -14.37
CA VAL A 35 4.32 -10.33 -13.16
C VAL A 35 4.61 -8.87 -13.49
N ARG A 36 5.86 -8.58 -13.91
CA ARG A 36 6.36 -7.20 -14.04
C ARG A 36 5.63 -6.42 -15.12
N ASP A 37 5.54 -6.98 -16.31
CA ASP A 37 5.02 -6.25 -17.48
C ASP A 37 3.49 -6.07 -17.38
N PRO A 38 2.67 -7.06 -16.96
CA PRO A 38 1.25 -6.83 -16.69
C PRO A 38 0.99 -5.81 -15.59
N LEU A 39 1.76 -5.84 -14.48
CA LEU A 39 1.61 -4.84 -13.42
C LEU A 39 2.02 -3.44 -13.88
N ARG A 40 3.07 -3.33 -14.72
CA ARG A 40 3.48 -2.06 -15.33
C ARG A 40 2.37 -1.51 -16.22
N GLU A 41 1.81 -2.32 -17.12
CA GLU A 41 0.71 -1.91 -18.00
C GLU A 41 -0.51 -1.43 -17.20
N LEU A 42 -0.86 -2.13 -16.12
CA LEU A 42 -1.91 -1.70 -15.20
C LEU A 42 -1.57 -0.35 -14.57
N ALA A 43 -0.37 -0.20 -14.03
CA ALA A 43 0.07 1.02 -13.37
C ALA A 43 0.05 2.23 -14.32
N GLU A 44 0.64 2.11 -15.51
CA GLU A 44 0.63 3.16 -16.54
C GLU A 44 -0.80 3.58 -16.92
N SER A 45 -1.73 2.63 -16.97
CA SER A 45 -3.14 2.92 -17.25
C SER A 45 -3.87 3.70 -16.15
N LEU A 46 -3.28 3.77 -14.95
CA LEU A 46 -3.83 4.45 -13.78
C LEU A 46 -3.15 5.81 -13.50
N GLU A 47 -1.98 6.06 -14.10
CA GLU A 47 -1.23 7.31 -13.91
C GLU A 47 -2.03 8.60 -14.16
N PRO A 48 -2.93 8.67 -15.16
CA PRO A 48 -3.73 9.88 -15.37
C PRO A 48 -4.58 10.31 -14.16
N ASP A 49 -4.95 9.33 -13.30
CA ASP A 49 -5.83 9.56 -12.16
C ASP A 49 -5.10 9.61 -10.82
N PHE A 50 -3.91 8.97 -10.72
CA PHE A 50 -3.18 8.78 -9.45
C PHE A 50 -1.74 9.31 -9.47
N GLY A 51 -1.27 9.84 -10.59
CA GLY A 51 0.10 10.34 -10.75
C GLY A 51 1.09 9.27 -11.19
N PRO A 52 2.37 9.63 -11.40
CA PRO A 52 3.39 8.74 -11.91
C PRO A 52 3.60 7.51 -11.03
N ALA A 53 3.67 6.35 -11.67
CA ALA A 53 3.85 5.06 -11.03
C ALA A 53 5.34 4.69 -10.94
N LYS A 54 5.76 4.19 -9.78
CA LYS A 54 7.10 3.64 -9.56
C LYS A 54 6.99 2.16 -9.22
N LEU A 55 7.39 1.30 -10.16
CA LEU A 55 7.57 -0.12 -9.86
C LEU A 55 8.83 -0.31 -9.03
N TYR A 56 8.72 -1.10 -7.96
CA TYR A 56 9.87 -1.45 -7.15
C TYR A 56 10.68 -2.57 -7.82
N ARG A 57 11.99 -2.59 -7.52
CA ARG A 57 12.86 -3.70 -7.93
C ARG A 57 12.52 -4.98 -7.17
N PRO A 58 12.65 -6.16 -7.78
CA PRO A 58 12.34 -7.43 -7.13
C PRO A 58 13.35 -7.84 -6.06
N TYR A 59 14.53 -7.25 -6.06
CA TYR A 59 15.62 -7.60 -5.13
C TYR A 59 15.40 -7.01 -3.73
N ARG A 60 15.71 -7.81 -2.70
CA ARG A 60 15.76 -7.32 -1.31
C ARG A 60 17.10 -6.64 -1.02
N ASP A 61 17.07 -5.67 -0.11
CA ASP A 61 18.29 -5.16 0.50
C ASP A 61 18.61 -5.99 1.74
N MET A 62 19.51 -6.96 1.58
CA MET A 62 19.86 -7.92 2.64
C MET A 62 20.87 -7.40 3.67
N ARG A 63 21.41 -6.17 3.49
CA ARG A 63 22.51 -5.66 4.33
C ARG A 63 22.17 -5.65 5.82
N PHE A 64 20.95 -5.22 6.14
CA PHE A 64 20.46 -5.08 7.53
C PHE A 64 19.26 -5.99 7.86
N SER A 65 18.83 -6.83 6.92
CA SER A 65 17.71 -7.74 7.12
C SER A 65 18.12 -9.02 7.83
N ARG A 66 17.25 -9.54 8.70
CA ARG A 66 17.35 -10.91 9.25
C ARG A 66 16.99 -11.95 8.19
N ASP A 67 16.03 -11.62 7.34
CA ASP A 67 15.68 -12.42 6.18
C ASP A 67 16.75 -12.25 5.10
N LYS A 68 17.35 -13.36 4.69
CA LYS A 68 18.45 -13.42 3.70
C LYS A 68 17.98 -13.93 2.34
N THR A 69 16.67 -14.10 2.12
CA THR A 69 16.14 -14.40 0.79
C THR A 69 16.42 -13.24 -0.16
N PRO A 70 17.02 -13.48 -1.33
CA PRO A 70 17.50 -12.41 -2.21
C PRO A 70 16.38 -11.66 -2.92
N TYR A 71 15.22 -12.29 -3.11
CA TYR A 71 14.10 -11.72 -3.86
C TYR A 71 12.90 -11.47 -2.95
N LYS A 72 12.12 -10.45 -3.32
CA LYS A 72 10.85 -10.16 -2.66
C LYS A 72 9.80 -11.19 -3.07
N ASP A 73 8.96 -11.55 -2.13
CA ASP A 73 7.78 -12.40 -2.29
C ASP A 73 6.59 -11.69 -2.99
N HIS A 74 6.84 -10.51 -3.54
CA HIS A 74 5.84 -9.69 -4.20
C HIS A 74 6.46 -8.68 -5.19
N GLN A 75 5.67 -8.23 -6.14
CA GLN A 75 5.96 -7.05 -6.95
C GLN A 75 5.04 -5.91 -6.57
N GLY A 76 5.64 -4.83 -6.06
CA GLY A 76 4.94 -3.61 -5.69
C GLY A 76 5.10 -2.50 -6.71
N CYS A 77 4.08 -1.62 -6.76
CA CYS A 77 4.06 -0.36 -7.50
C CYS A 77 3.46 0.73 -6.60
N PHE A 78 4.07 1.92 -6.59
CA PHE A 78 3.64 3.05 -5.78
C PHE A 78 3.36 4.27 -6.64
N PHE A 79 2.22 4.91 -6.41
CA PHE A 79 1.83 6.20 -6.96
C PHE A 79 2.01 7.23 -5.86
N ALA A 80 3.01 8.07 -6.01
CA ALA A 80 3.33 9.06 -4.99
C ALA A 80 2.33 10.22 -5.04
N ALA A 81 1.68 10.46 -3.89
CA ALA A 81 1.15 11.75 -3.55
C ALA A 81 2.22 12.53 -2.75
N ASP A 82 1.91 13.77 -2.37
CA ASP A 82 2.83 14.58 -1.60
C ASP A 82 3.07 14.05 -0.18
N ASN A 83 4.18 14.43 0.41
CA ASN A 83 4.42 14.33 1.85
C ASN A 83 4.48 12.89 2.43
N GLY A 84 4.89 11.90 1.64
CA GLY A 84 5.00 10.51 2.09
C GLY A 84 3.67 9.74 2.06
N LEU A 85 2.66 10.30 1.38
CA LEU A 85 1.40 9.65 1.10
C LEU A 85 1.37 9.08 -0.32
N GLY A 86 0.38 8.26 -0.61
CA GLY A 86 0.15 7.75 -1.97
C GLY A 86 -0.74 6.52 -1.99
N TRP A 87 -0.75 5.91 -3.17
CA TRP A 87 -1.45 4.65 -3.42
C TRP A 87 -0.44 3.55 -3.76
N TYR A 88 -0.82 2.32 -3.48
CA TYR A 88 0.06 1.17 -3.66
C TYR A 88 -0.71 0.00 -4.27
N LEU A 89 -0.03 -0.69 -5.17
CA LEU A 89 -0.46 -1.97 -5.75
C LEU A 89 0.58 -3.04 -5.46
N GLN A 90 0.14 -4.27 -5.25
CA GLN A 90 1.02 -5.41 -5.07
C GLN A 90 0.42 -6.68 -5.63
N VAL A 91 1.26 -7.46 -6.29
CA VAL A 91 0.99 -8.86 -6.69
C VAL A 91 1.89 -9.77 -5.88
N SER A 92 1.35 -10.80 -5.28
CA SER A 92 2.05 -11.81 -4.47
C SER A 92 1.32 -13.15 -4.55
N VAL A 93 1.83 -14.19 -3.89
CA VAL A 93 1.12 -15.46 -3.72
C VAL A 93 -0.29 -15.29 -3.11
N HIS A 94 -0.47 -14.26 -2.28
CA HIS A 94 -1.75 -13.95 -1.65
C HIS A 94 -2.74 -13.22 -2.59
N GLY A 95 -2.36 -12.97 -3.82
CA GLY A 95 -3.18 -12.31 -4.83
C GLY A 95 -2.83 -10.85 -5.07
N LEU A 96 -3.85 -10.04 -5.35
CA LEU A 96 -3.71 -8.62 -5.65
C LEU A 96 -4.10 -7.77 -4.45
N MET A 97 -3.19 -6.88 -4.01
CA MET A 97 -3.45 -5.91 -2.96
C MET A 97 -3.47 -4.48 -3.51
N VAL A 98 -4.42 -3.70 -3.05
CA VAL A 98 -4.46 -2.25 -3.21
C VAL A 98 -4.41 -1.58 -1.85
N ALA A 99 -3.72 -0.46 -1.77
CA ALA A 99 -3.64 0.30 -0.54
C ALA A 99 -3.52 1.80 -0.82
N GLY A 100 -3.79 2.63 0.18
CA GLY A 100 -3.58 4.07 0.11
C GLY A 100 -3.52 4.68 1.50
N GLY A 101 -2.80 5.79 1.63
CA GLY A 101 -2.67 6.50 2.88
C GLY A 101 -1.30 7.12 3.09
N TRP A 102 -0.95 7.29 4.34
CA TRP A 102 0.30 7.88 4.81
C TRP A 102 1.25 6.79 5.30
N TYR A 103 2.31 6.54 4.53
CA TYR A 103 3.23 5.41 4.72
C TYR A 103 4.57 5.79 5.34
N SER A 104 5.02 7.02 5.14
CA SER A 104 6.31 7.49 5.64
C SER A 104 6.12 8.76 6.44
N SER A 105 6.52 8.76 7.71
CA SER A 105 6.32 9.86 8.62
C SER A 105 7.64 10.45 9.13
N SER A 106 7.65 11.77 9.29
CA SER A 106 8.65 12.51 10.07
C SER A 106 8.10 12.90 11.43
N GLY A 107 8.97 13.29 12.36
CA GLY A 107 8.56 13.80 13.66
C GLY A 107 7.61 14.99 13.57
N PRO A 108 7.93 16.03 12.75
CA PRO A 108 7.02 17.16 12.52
C PRO A 108 5.64 16.76 11.99
N GLN A 109 5.57 15.83 11.06
CA GLN A 109 4.29 15.34 10.52
C GLN A 109 3.44 14.65 11.60
N VAL A 110 4.04 13.77 12.39
CA VAL A 110 3.34 13.12 13.51
C VAL A 110 2.86 14.13 14.54
N LYS A 111 3.65 15.19 14.77
CA LYS A 111 3.25 16.29 15.66
C LYS A 111 2.01 17.00 15.11
N ARG A 112 2.03 17.46 13.84
CA ARG A 112 0.87 18.11 13.21
C ARG A 112 -0.38 17.24 13.18
N PHE A 113 -0.23 15.95 12.91
CA PHE A 113 -1.34 14.99 12.93
C PHE A 113 -2.00 14.93 14.32
N ARG A 114 -1.20 14.91 15.39
CA ARG A 114 -1.71 14.89 16.76
C ARG A 114 -2.30 16.22 17.20
N GLU A 115 -1.66 17.32 16.86
CA GLU A 115 -2.16 18.68 17.13
C GLU A 115 -3.53 18.88 16.45
N HIS A 116 -3.67 18.49 15.18
CA HIS A 116 -4.95 18.54 14.49
C HIS A 116 -6.06 17.80 15.26
N ILE A 117 -5.79 16.58 15.72
CA ILE A 117 -6.77 15.78 16.47
C ILE A 117 -7.12 16.42 17.82
N THR A 118 -6.12 16.96 18.54
CA THR A 118 -6.34 17.54 19.87
C THR A 118 -6.98 18.94 19.84
N GLU A 119 -6.77 19.71 18.79
CA GLU A 119 -7.25 21.10 18.67
C GLU A 119 -8.54 21.19 17.85
N ALA A 120 -8.63 20.49 16.72
CA ALA A 120 -9.79 20.52 15.83
C ALA A 120 -10.70 19.29 15.93
N GLY A 121 -10.23 18.22 16.58
CA GLY A 121 -10.90 16.92 16.64
C GLY A 121 -10.61 16.04 15.43
N ALA A 122 -11.01 14.78 15.50
CA ALA A 122 -10.75 13.76 14.46
C ALA A 122 -11.92 13.59 13.47
N GLY A 123 -12.86 14.49 13.41
CA GLY A 123 -14.11 14.35 12.65
C GLY A 123 -13.90 14.13 11.16
N ASP A 124 -12.99 14.87 10.55
CA ASP A 124 -12.62 14.78 9.14
C ASP A 124 -11.86 13.47 8.81
N ILE A 125 -10.94 13.06 9.68
CA ILE A 125 -10.22 11.79 9.54
C ILE A 125 -11.22 10.63 9.64
N ARG A 126 -12.10 10.62 10.64
CA ARG A 126 -13.13 9.58 10.80
C ARG A 126 -14.12 9.58 9.64
N ALA A 127 -14.47 10.73 9.10
CA ALA A 127 -15.31 10.82 7.91
C ALA A 127 -14.63 10.20 6.68
N ALA A 128 -13.33 10.48 6.49
CA ALA A 128 -12.54 9.92 5.39
C ALA A 128 -12.35 8.38 5.51
N LEU A 129 -12.27 7.85 6.72
CA LEU A 129 -12.19 6.42 7.00
C LEU A 129 -13.55 5.71 6.94
N LYS A 130 -14.64 6.47 7.03
CA LYS A 130 -16.00 5.91 7.08
C LYS A 130 -16.32 5.11 5.83
N GLY A 131 -16.81 3.89 6.04
CA GLY A 131 -17.21 3.01 4.94
C GLY A 131 -16.08 2.18 4.33
N LEU A 132 -14.81 2.46 4.61
CA LEU A 132 -13.69 1.65 4.14
C LEU A 132 -13.78 0.19 4.64
N PRO A 133 -14.04 -0.08 5.95
CA PRO A 133 -14.19 -1.47 6.42
C PRO A 133 -15.35 -2.21 5.74
N LYS A 134 -16.49 -1.55 5.51
CA LYS A 134 -17.62 -2.15 4.78
C LYS A 134 -17.31 -2.45 3.32
N ALA A 135 -16.34 -1.75 2.74
CA ALA A 135 -15.84 -1.99 1.39
C ALA A 135 -14.72 -3.04 1.33
N GLY A 136 -14.41 -3.68 2.47
CA GLY A 136 -13.39 -4.71 2.59
C GLY A 136 -11.97 -4.19 2.80
N PHE A 137 -11.80 -2.93 3.24
CA PHE A 137 -10.48 -2.41 3.60
C PHE A 137 -10.20 -2.62 5.08
N THR A 138 -8.99 -3.02 5.39
CA THR A 138 -8.43 -2.99 6.74
C THR A 138 -7.67 -1.68 6.92
N ILE A 139 -7.96 -0.96 8.00
CA ILE A 139 -7.25 0.26 8.40
C ILE A 139 -6.12 -0.14 9.33
N ASP A 140 -4.89 0.30 9.03
CA ASP A 140 -3.68 -0.05 9.76
C ASP A 140 -2.66 1.09 9.71
N GLY A 141 -1.47 0.86 10.25
CA GLY A 141 -0.35 1.78 10.26
C GLY A 141 0.57 1.55 11.47
N GLU A 142 1.73 2.19 11.43
CA GLU A 142 2.62 2.16 12.58
C GLU A 142 1.99 2.88 13.78
N GLN A 143 1.91 2.21 14.92
CA GLN A 143 1.32 2.75 16.14
C GLN A 143 2.27 2.65 17.33
N LEU A 144 2.16 3.61 18.23
CA LEU A 144 2.77 3.50 19.55
C LEU A 144 2.08 2.37 20.33
N LYS A 145 2.84 1.59 21.08
CA LYS A 145 2.33 0.58 22.01
C LYS A 145 1.55 1.21 23.17
N SER A 146 1.99 2.40 23.60
CA SER A 146 1.37 3.19 24.66
C SER A 146 0.80 4.49 24.11
N ARG A 147 0.06 5.23 24.93
CA ARG A 147 -0.42 6.58 24.60
C ARG A 147 0.75 7.56 24.36
N PRO A 148 0.59 8.56 23.48
CA PRO A 148 1.55 9.63 23.35
C PRO A 148 1.70 10.42 24.65
N ARG A 149 2.89 10.97 24.90
CA ARG A 149 3.13 11.81 26.09
C ARG A 149 2.24 13.06 26.03
N GLY A 150 1.61 13.37 27.17
CA GLY A 150 0.74 14.54 27.32
C GLY A 150 -0.70 14.33 26.85
N ILE A 151 -1.06 13.14 26.39
CA ILE A 151 -2.45 12.79 26.02
C ILE A 151 -3.10 12.01 27.17
N ASP A 152 -4.35 12.34 27.48
CA ASP A 152 -5.11 11.65 28.52
C ASP A 152 -5.47 10.21 28.10
N ALA A 153 -5.58 9.33 29.11
CA ALA A 153 -5.84 7.91 28.87
C ALA A 153 -7.26 7.64 28.34
N ASP A 154 -8.17 8.54 28.61
CA ASP A 154 -9.59 8.51 28.23
C ASP A 154 -9.92 9.42 27.05
N HIS A 155 -8.90 9.93 26.34
CA HIS A 155 -9.11 10.76 25.16
C HIS A 155 -9.95 10.00 24.11
N PRO A 156 -11.06 10.57 23.60
CA PRO A 156 -11.99 9.86 22.70
C PRO A 156 -11.37 9.36 21.40
N ASP A 157 -10.30 10.03 20.93
CA ASP A 157 -9.58 9.69 19.71
C ASP A 157 -8.19 9.08 20.01
N LEU A 158 -8.00 8.42 21.16
CA LEU A 158 -6.71 7.84 21.53
C LEU A 158 -6.23 6.78 20.53
N ASP A 159 -7.14 6.05 19.91
CA ASP A 159 -6.85 5.09 18.85
C ASP A 159 -6.10 5.75 17.68
N LEU A 160 -6.58 6.90 17.19
CA LEU A 160 -5.94 7.67 16.13
C LEU A 160 -4.64 8.35 16.59
N LEU A 161 -4.62 8.91 17.80
CA LEU A 161 -3.45 9.61 18.35
C LEU A 161 -2.22 8.69 18.51
N ARG A 162 -2.43 7.38 18.60
CA ARG A 162 -1.33 6.39 18.65
C ARG A 162 -0.65 6.18 17.31
N HIS A 163 -1.29 6.54 16.21
CA HIS A 163 -0.73 6.36 14.87
C HIS A 163 0.48 7.27 14.62
N ARG A 164 1.46 6.71 13.91
CA ARG A 164 2.59 7.40 13.29
C ARG A 164 2.50 7.39 11.78
N THR A 165 1.82 6.39 11.24
CA THR A 165 1.37 6.28 9.86
C THR A 165 -0.06 5.79 9.86
N LEU A 166 -0.81 6.05 8.77
CA LEU A 166 -2.21 5.62 8.66
C LEU A 166 -2.53 5.30 7.21
N HIS A 167 -2.86 4.06 6.94
CA HIS A 167 -3.22 3.59 5.60
C HIS A 167 -4.34 2.55 5.66
N ALA A 168 -4.96 2.30 4.53
CA ALA A 168 -5.96 1.25 4.41
C ALA A 168 -5.59 0.32 3.24
N THR A 169 -5.78 -0.98 3.43
CA THR A 169 -5.41 -2.04 2.49
C THR A 169 -6.60 -2.92 2.17
N LYS A 170 -6.65 -3.42 0.95
CA LYS A 170 -7.58 -4.46 0.53
C LYS A 170 -6.86 -5.46 -0.34
N THR A 171 -7.00 -6.74 -0.01
CA THR A 171 -6.45 -7.86 -0.80
C THR A 171 -7.59 -8.71 -1.35
N TRP A 172 -7.44 -9.15 -2.57
CA TRP A 172 -8.24 -10.20 -3.18
C TRP A 172 -7.34 -11.40 -3.42
N GLU A 173 -7.79 -12.57 -3.02
CA GLU A 173 -7.17 -13.83 -3.42
C GLU A 173 -7.14 -13.96 -4.94
N PRO A 174 -6.24 -14.79 -5.51
CA PRO A 174 -6.20 -15.01 -6.95
C PRO A 174 -7.56 -15.43 -7.52
N GLU A 175 -8.07 -14.67 -8.48
CA GLU A 175 -9.36 -14.89 -9.13
C GLU A 175 -9.27 -14.65 -10.64
N ALA A 176 -10.06 -15.39 -11.41
CA ALA A 176 -10.05 -15.34 -12.88
C ALA A 176 -10.32 -13.94 -13.47
N TRP A 177 -11.04 -13.07 -12.77
CA TRP A 177 -11.30 -11.71 -13.25
C TRP A 177 -10.03 -10.84 -13.34
N MET A 178 -8.99 -11.18 -12.58
CA MET A 178 -7.71 -10.46 -12.59
C MET A 178 -7.00 -10.55 -13.95
N GLY A 179 -7.17 -11.66 -14.68
CA GLY A 179 -6.69 -11.84 -16.04
C GLY A 179 -7.54 -11.14 -17.12
N THR A 180 -8.53 -10.32 -16.75
CA THR A 180 -9.47 -9.72 -17.68
C THR A 180 -9.42 -8.17 -17.66
N LYS A 181 -10.07 -7.54 -18.63
CA LYS A 181 -10.25 -6.07 -18.67
C LYS A 181 -10.95 -5.49 -17.44
N ARG A 182 -11.64 -6.31 -16.63
CA ARG A 182 -12.29 -5.92 -15.38
C ARG A 182 -11.28 -5.47 -14.32
N LEU A 183 -10.04 -5.98 -14.38
CA LEU A 183 -8.98 -5.66 -13.44
C LEU A 183 -8.80 -4.15 -13.26
N ARG A 184 -8.55 -3.42 -14.37
CA ARG A 184 -8.33 -1.96 -14.31
C ARG A 184 -9.47 -1.23 -13.62
N THR A 185 -10.70 -1.53 -13.98
CA THR A 185 -11.88 -0.87 -13.40
C THR A 185 -12.04 -1.17 -11.92
N THR A 186 -11.76 -2.40 -11.50
CA THR A 186 -11.86 -2.82 -10.09
C THR A 186 -10.77 -2.14 -9.25
N VAL A 187 -9.54 -2.12 -9.74
CA VAL A 187 -8.41 -1.46 -9.07
C VAL A 187 -8.65 0.04 -8.99
N HIS A 188 -8.98 0.69 -10.10
CA HIS A 188 -9.26 2.13 -10.15
C HIS A 188 -10.32 2.54 -9.11
N LYS A 189 -11.48 1.87 -9.09
CA LYS A 189 -12.56 2.14 -8.14
C LYS A 189 -12.12 1.96 -6.69
N SER A 190 -11.23 1.01 -6.44
CA SER A 190 -10.72 0.73 -5.09
C SER A 190 -9.72 1.78 -4.63
N LEU A 191 -8.80 2.19 -5.49
CA LEU A 191 -7.86 3.28 -5.20
C LEU A 191 -8.58 4.63 -5.05
N ASP A 192 -9.58 4.90 -5.90
CA ASP A 192 -10.37 6.13 -5.82
C ASP A 192 -11.19 6.22 -4.52
N LYS A 193 -11.65 5.09 -4.00
CA LYS A 193 -12.32 5.04 -2.69
C LYS A 193 -11.40 5.44 -1.52
N LEU A 194 -10.08 5.31 -1.66
CA LEU A 194 -9.07 5.74 -0.69
C LEU A 194 -8.72 7.22 -0.83
N ARG A 195 -9.11 7.89 -1.93
CA ARG A 195 -8.75 9.28 -2.23
C ARG A 195 -9.12 10.27 -1.10
N PRO A 196 -10.35 10.21 -0.52
CA PRO A 196 -10.69 11.11 0.59
C PRO A 196 -9.71 11.02 1.75
N MET A 197 -9.29 9.80 2.13
CA MET A 197 -8.32 9.59 3.20
C MET A 197 -6.94 10.13 2.84
N VAL A 198 -6.44 9.85 1.63
CA VAL A 198 -5.12 10.33 1.18
C VAL A 198 -5.10 11.87 1.16
N VAL A 199 -6.13 12.50 0.62
CA VAL A 199 -6.23 13.97 0.53
C VAL A 199 -6.34 14.62 1.91
N THR A 200 -7.22 14.11 2.78
CA THR A 200 -7.38 14.65 4.14
C THR A 200 -6.07 14.54 4.93
N LEU A 201 -5.42 13.37 4.89
CA LEU A 201 -4.15 13.18 5.59
C LEU A 201 -3.04 14.08 5.03
N ALA A 202 -2.96 14.26 3.69
CA ALA A 202 -1.95 15.14 3.08
C ALA A 202 -2.09 16.59 3.55
N GLN A 203 -3.32 17.09 3.70
CA GLN A 203 -3.60 18.42 4.22
C GLN A 203 -3.19 18.58 5.69
N ILE A 204 -3.41 17.55 6.51
CA ILE A 204 -3.11 17.56 7.94
C ILE A 204 -1.61 17.43 8.21
N VAL A 205 -0.96 16.44 7.61
CA VAL A 205 0.43 16.12 7.94
C VAL A 205 1.42 17.10 7.30
N GLY A 206 1.11 17.66 6.13
CA GLY A 206 1.97 18.59 5.42
C GLY A 206 3.35 18.02 5.09
N PRO A 207 4.34 18.86 4.75
CA PRO A 207 5.69 18.44 4.38
C PRO A 207 6.44 17.76 5.53
N PRO A 208 7.45 16.90 5.24
CA PRO A 208 8.18 16.12 6.24
C PRO A 208 9.15 16.92 7.12
N GLU A 209 9.33 18.21 6.83
CA GLU A 209 10.23 19.09 7.57
C GLU A 209 9.73 19.46 8.96
#